data_0113a424eb688459a2603d2f6a2e64a5
#
_entry.id   0113a424eb688459a2603d2f6a2e64a5
#
_cell.length_a   1.000
_cell.length_b   1.000
_cell.length_c   1.000
_cell.angle_alpha   90.00
_cell.angle_beta   90.00
_cell.angle_gamma   90.00
#
_symmetry.space_group_name_H-M   'P 1'
#
loop_
_entity.id
_entity.type
_entity.pdbx_description
1 polymer ?
#
loop_
_entity_poly.entity_id
_entity_poly.type
_entity_poly.pdbx_seq_one_letter_code
_entity_poly.pdbx_strand_id
1 'polypeptide(L)'
;MSRSSRMLTTVALLIQLGGLVFALMEPKSKPLMFLALFIYMTGLLLMNGTLTSEFVRKTQLEADQIAAKQIQQTLHPQKVEELSGYELEMFYKPLRGVGGDYFDVIALPNGRTLFALADVSGKGMPAALLAANIQALVRSMSNVASDLLSVAHHINNHLCCYTPPERFATAVFALLCHETGELTYVNAGQNPPILCSSGRTTFLESTGIPLGLVRETQFQCRTVIIPPGGKLLFFTDGLTDGIGGLEPEGRVCEAIGNDSATAMSSITSLLNPKFNEDDITILLLKRLSGFI
;
A
#
# COMPACT_ATOMS: atom_id res chain seq x y z
N MET A 1 -27.01 12.72 -19.20
CA MET A 1 -26.25 13.54 -20.18
C MET A 1 -24.86 13.79 -19.61
N SER A 2 -23.81 13.34 -20.29
CA SER A 2 -22.40 13.53 -19.84
C SER A 2 -22.02 15.02 -19.84
N ARG A 3 -21.00 15.42 -19.06
CA ARG A 3 -20.50 16.81 -19.05
C ARG A 3 -20.14 17.29 -20.47
N SER A 4 -19.56 16.44 -21.31
CA SER A 4 -19.24 16.70 -22.71
C SER A 4 -20.45 16.97 -23.58
N SER A 5 -21.57 16.24 -23.38
CA SER A 5 -22.80 16.45 -24.09
C SER A 5 -23.46 17.81 -23.77
N ARG A 6 -23.43 18.24 -22.50
CA ARG A 6 -23.93 19.59 -22.10
C ARG A 6 -23.08 20.70 -22.70
N MET A 7 -21.77 20.50 -22.77
CA MET A 7 -20.85 21.48 -23.33
C MET A 7 -21.06 21.65 -24.86
N LEU A 8 -21.23 20.54 -25.59
CA LEU A 8 -21.54 20.56 -27.02
C LEU A 8 -22.86 21.28 -27.33
N THR A 9 -23.92 21.03 -26.55
CA THR A 9 -25.19 21.71 -26.69
C THR A 9 -25.09 23.21 -26.39
N THR A 10 -24.33 23.60 -25.36
CA THR A 10 -24.09 25.01 -25.01
C THR A 10 -23.34 25.75 -26.15
N VAL A 11 -22.28 25.11 -26.68
CA VAL A 11 -21.51 25.67 -27.82
C VAL A 11 -22.37 25.81 -29.06
N ALA A 12 -23.19 24.81 -29.41
CA ALA A 12 -24.10 24.88 -30.55
C ALA A 12 -25.12 26.01 -30.38
N LEU A 13 -25.67 26.20 -29.20
CA LEU A 13 -26.61 27.27 -28.89
C LEU A 13 -26.00 28.68 -29.02
N LEU A 14 -24.75 28.83 -28.55
CA LEU A 14 -24.01 30.08 -28.68
C LEU A 14 -23.64 30.43 -30.12
N ILE A 15 -23.34 29.44 -30.96
CA ILE A 15 -23.08 29.62 -32.39
C ILE A 15 -24.37 30.06 -33.12
N GLN A 16 -25.53 29.41 -32.81
CA GLN A 16 -26.81 29.80 -33.37
C GLN A 16 -27.24 31.22 -32.98
N LEU A 17 -27.04 31.57 -31.69
CA LEU A 17 -27.33 32.91 -31.19
C LEU A 17 -26.44 33.98 -31.87
N GLY A 18 -25.15 33.69 -32.04
CA GLY A 18 -24.20 34.53 -32.76
C GLY A 18 -24.59 34.73 -34.23
N GLY A 19 -25.04 33.69 -34.91
CA GLY A 19 -25.55 33.75 -36.27
C GLY A 19 -26.81 34.61 -36.42
N LEU A 20 -27.76 34.50 -35.47
CA LEU A 20 -28.98 35.31 -35.45
C LEU A 20 -28.66 36.80 -35.23
N VAL A 21 -27.79 37.10 -34.27
CA VAL A 21 -27.32 38.49 -34.02
C VAL A 21 -26.65 39.06 -35.26
N PHE A 22 -25.82 38.26 -35.97
CA PHE A 22 -25.19 38.67 -37.22
C PHE A 22 -26.19 39.04 -38.32
N ALA A 23 -27.27 38.28 -38.46
CA ALA A 23 -28.30 38.53 -39.48
C ALA A 23 -29.06 39.84 -39.25
N LEU A 24 -29.16 40.26 -37.97
CA LEU A 24 -29.94 41.44 -37.58
C LEU A 24 -29.12 42.75 -37.56
N MET A 25 -27.80 42.71 -37.77
CA MET A 25 -26.94 43.88 -37.71
C MET A 25 -26.88 44.69 -38.99
N GLU A 26 -26.73 46.02 -38.83
CA GLU A 26 -26.57 46.93 -39.98
C GLU A 26 -25.24 46.67 -40.74
N PRO A 27 -25.22 46.92 -42.09
CA PRO A 27 -24.02 46.65 -42.91
C PRO A 27 -22.75 47.28 -42.45
N LYS A 28 -22.82 48.50 -41.82
CA LYS A 28 -21.66 49.24 -41.33
C LYS A 28 -20.98 48.59 -40.09
N SER A 29 -21.68 47.79 -39.29
CA SER A 29 -21.16 47.09 -38.10
C SER A 29 -20.64 45.68 -38.38
N LYS A 30 -20.86 45.16 -39.58
CA LYS A 30 -20.44 43.81 -39.98
C LYS A 30 -18.92 43.53 -39.82
N PRO A 31 -18.00 44.46 -40.19
CA PRO A 31 -16.54 44.19 -39.99
C PRO A 31 -16.15 43.97 -38.54
N LEU A 32 -16.73 44.75 -37.61
CA LEU A 32 -16.45 44.60 -36.18
C LEU A 32 -16.96 43.28 -35.63
N MET A 33 -18.04 42.81 -36.14
CA MET A 33 -18.62 41.54 -35.75
C MET A 33 -17.84 40.34 -36.31
N PHE A 34 -17.31 40.42 -37.52
CA PHE A 34 -16.39 39.41 -38.03
C PHE A 34 -15.12 39.29 -37.15
N LEU A 35 -14.61 40.40 -36.69
CA LEU A 35 -13.46 40.43 -35.76
C LEU A 35 -13.84 39.79 -34.42
N ALA A 36 -15.01 40.12 -33.86
CA ALA A 36 -15.49 39.55 -32.61
C ALA A 36 -15.74 38.02 -32.74
N LEU A 37 -16.33 37.57 -33.86
CA LEU A 37 -16.52 36.15 -34.15
C LEU A 37 -15.20 35.42 -34.33
N PHE A 38 -14.23 36.03 -34.99
CA PHE A 38 -12.87 35.46 -35.13
C PHE A 38 -12.19 35.29 -33.78
N ILE A 39 -12.22 36.31 -32.90
CA ILE A 39 -11.67 36.24 -31.53
C ILE A 39 -12.41 35.15 -30.74
N TYR A 40 -13.72 35.08 -30.83
CA TYR A 40 -14.50 34.06 -30.14
C TYR A 40 -14.16 32.64 -30.63
N MET A 41 -14.07 32.42 -31.95
CA MET A 41 -13.73 31.12 -32.53
C MET A 41 -12.30 30.70 -32.19
N THR A 42 -11.34 31.62 -32.17
CA THR A 42 -9.97 31.34 -31.73
C THR A 42 -9.94 31.00 -30.24
N GLY A 43 -10.69 31.68 -29.38
CA GLY A 43 -10.84 31.36 -27.97
C GLY A 43 -11.44 29.95 -27.75
N LEU A 44 -12.47 29.59 -28.51
CA LEU A 44 -13.06 28.25 -28.47
C LEU A 44 -12.08 27.16 -28.90
N LEU A 45 -11.30 27.41 -29.97
CA LEU A 45 -10.27 26.45 -30.44
C LEU A 45 -9.19 26.26 -29.40
N LEU A 46 -8.70 27.32 -28.77
CA LEU A 46 -7.71 27.24 -27.69
C LEU A 46 -8.28 26.49 -26.47
N MET A 47 -9.51 26.81 -26.08
CA MET A 47 -10.17 26.14 -24.96
C MET A 47 -10.37 24.62 -25.23
N ASN A 48 -10.82 24.26 -26.44
CA ASN A 48 -10.94 22.86 -26.83
C ASN A 48 -9.58 22.15 -26.87
N GLY A 49 -8.54 22.82 -27.37
CA GLY A 49 -7.17 22.27 -27.36
C GLY A 49 -6.66 21.98 -25.94
N THR A 50 -6.85 22.91 -25.00
CA THR A 50 -6.45 22.70 -23.59
C THR A 50 -7.25 21.59 -22.93
N LEU A 51 -8.57 21.56 -23.10
CA LEU A 51 -9.42 20.49 -22.56
C LEU A 51 -9.07 19.11 -23.12
N THR A 52 -8.78 19.03 -24.41
CA THR A 52 -8.39 17.78 -25.05
C THR A 52 -7.02 17.31 -24.53
N SER A 53 -6.05 18.22 -24.40
CA SER A 53 -4.73 17.88 -23.88
C SER A 53 -4.80 17.44 -22.41
N GLU A 54 -5.60 18.07 -21.57
CA GLU A 54 -5.83 17.63 -20.18
C GLU A 54 -6.50 16.25 -20.12
N PHE A 55 -7.48 16.01 -20.98
CA PHE A 55 -8.15 14.71 -21.05
C PHE A 55 -7.19 13.61 -21.47
N VAL A 56 -6.39 13.80 -22.51
CA VAL A 56 -5.36 12.84 -22.96
C VAL A 56 -4.35 12.57 -21.86
N ARG A 57 -3.85 13.63 -21.23
CA ARG A 57 -2.88 13.50 -20.12
C ARG A 57 -3.46 12.71 -18.95
N LYS A 58 -4.72 12.97 -18.59
CA LYS A 58 -5.40 12.23 -17.52
C LYS A 58 -5.56 10.76 -17.87
N THR A 59 -5.98 10.44 -19.10
CA THR A 59 -6.13 9.06 -19.56
C THR A 59 -4.80 8.31 -19.59
N GLN A 60 -3.71 8.98 -19.98
CA GLN A 60 -2.37 8.38 -19.94
C GLN A 60 -1.94 8.09 -18.50
N LEU A 61 -2.11 9.04 -17.58
CA LEU A 61 -1.79 8.83 -16.16
C LEU A 61 -2.60 7.68 -15.54
N GLU A 62 -3.87 7.55 -15.89
CA GLU A 62 -4.71 6.44 -15.44
C GLU A 62 -4.20 5.09 -16.00
N ALA A 63 -3.80 5.06 -17.28
CA ALA A 63 -3.22 3.86 -17.89
C ALA A 63 -1.89 3.47 -17.24
N ASP A 64 -1.00 4.43 -16.98
CA ASP A 64 0.28 4.19 -16.29
C ASP A 64 0.06 3.68 -14.86
N GLN A 65 -0.94 4.22 -14.14
CA GLN A 65 -1.30 3.72 -12.81
C GLN A 65 -1.84 2.29 -12.84
N ILE A 66 -2.65 1.94 -13.85
CA ILE A 66 -3.15 0.58 -14.02
C ILE A 66 -2.00 -0.39 -14.29
N ALA A 67 -1.07 -0.01 -15.17
CA ALA A 67 0.12 -0.82 -15.47
C ALA A 67 1.01 -1.02 -14.22
N ALA A 68 1.26 0.05 -13.46
CA ALA A 68 2.02 -0.03 -12.22
C ALA A 68 1.34 -0.93 -11.17
N LYS A 69 0.01 -0.83 -11.04
CA LYS A 69 -0.77 -1.72 -10.17
C LYS A 69 -0.60 -3.19 -10.56
N GLN A 70 -0.69 -3.49 -11.86
CA GLN A 70 -0.50 -4.86 -12.34
C GLN A 70 0.89 -5.40 -12.01
N ILE A 71 1.95 -4.58 -12.20
CA ILE A 71 3.31 -4.96 -11.83
C ILE A 71 3.40 -5.18 -10.32
N GLN A 72 2.93 -4.25 -9.50
CA GLN A 72 3.00 -4.37 -8.04
C GLN A 72 2.27 -5.61 -7.54
N GLN A 73 1.12 -5.95 -8.11
CA GLN A 73 0.41 -7.19 -7.77
C GLN A 73 1.25 -8.45 -8.00
N THR A 74 2.15 -8.45 -9.00
CA THR A 74 3.05 -9.59 -9.22
C THR A 74 4.22 -9.64 -8.23
N LEU A 75 4.51 -8.53 -7.56
CA LEU A 75 5.57 -8.45 -6.56
C LEU A 75 5.14 -9.06 -5.22
N HIS A 76 3.85 -9.02 -4.88
CA HIS A 76 3.33 -9.67 -3.69
C HIS A 76 3.23 -11.20 -3.88
N PRO A 77 3.36 -11.99 -2.81
CA PRO A 77 3.27 -13.44 -2.91
C PRO A 77 1.88 -13.86 -3.40
N GLN A 78 1.81 -14.38 -4.64
CA GLN A 78 0.57 -14.86 -5.24
C GLN A 78 0.17 -16.22 -4.67
N LYS A 79 1.15 -16.99 -4.24
CA LYS A 79 0.99 -18.31 -3.66
C LYS A 79 2.09 -18.51 -2.64
N VAL A 80 1.71 -18.81 -1.43
CA VAL A 80 2.67 -19.18 -0.38
C VAL A 80 2.84 -20.70 -0.42
N GLU A 81 4.08 -21.17 -0.34
CA GLU A 81 4.34 -22.60 -0.17
C GLU A 81 3.72 -23.07 1.15
N GLU A 82 3.33 -24.35 1.17
CA GLU A 82 2.72 -24.93 2.35
C GLU A 82 3.66 -24.85 3.56
N LEU A 83 3.22 -24.16 4.59
CA LEU A 83 3.97 -24.02 5.84
C LEU A 83 3.65 -25.20 6.73
N SER A 84 4.58 -26.18 6.82
CA SER A 84 4.35 -27.39 7.60
C SER A 84 4.02 -27.08 9.06
N GLY A 85 2.82 -27.46 9.51
CA GLY A 85 2.31 -27.22 10.85
C GLY A 85 1.72 -25.83 11.09
N TYR A 86 1.51 -25.04 10.04
CA TYR A 86 0.95 -23.69 10.15
C TYR A 86 -0.13 -23.41 9.11
N GLU A 87 -1.07 -22.57 9.47
CA GLU A 87 -2.02 -21.93 8.58
C GLU A 87 -1.66 -20.45 8.44
N LEU A 88 -1.66 -19.92 7.21
CA LEU A 88 -1.40 -18.51 6.93
C LEU A 88 -2.55 -17.92 6.13
N GLU A 89 -3.11 -16.84 6.65
CA GLU A 89 -4.07 -16.00 5.95
C GLU A 89 -3.44 -14.63 5.68
N MET A 90 -3.72 -14.07 4.50
CA MET A 90 -3.18 -12.77 4.07
C MET A 90 -4.31 -11.88 3.58
N PHE A 91 -4.27 -10.61 3.97
CA PHE A 91 -5.18 -9.58 3.47
C PHE A 91 -4.38 -8.35 3.08
N TYR A 92 -4.59 -7.85 1.86
CA TYR A 92 -3.97 -6.64 1.35
C TYR A 92 -4.99 -5.78 0.62
N LYS A 93 -5.06 -4.51 0.99
CA LYS A 93 -5.96 -3.53 0.37
C LYS A 93 -5.24 -2.19 0.22
N PRO A 94 -4.72 -1.89 -0.98
CA PRO A 94 -4.10 -0.59 -1.23
C PRO A 94 -5.15 0.52 -1.28
N LEU A 95 -4.79 1.70 -0.75
CA LEU A 95 -5.67 2.88 -0.73
C LEU A 95 -5.90 3.46 -2.12
N ARG A 96 -4.86 3.54 -2.96
CA ARG A 96 -4.87 4.29 -4.24
C ARG A 96 -4.46 3.47 -5.45
N GLY A 97 -4.79 2.22 -5.50
CA GLY A 97 -4.44 1.37 -6.65
C GLY A 97 -3.02 0.79 -6.59
N VAL A 98 -2.00 1.57 -6.17
CA VAL A 98 -0.67 1.13 -5.76
C VAL A 98 -0.42 1.61 -4.33
N GLY A 99 0.24 0.78 -3.52
CA GLY A 99 0.49 1.01 -2.11
C GLY A 99 1.97 1.13 -1.75
N GLY A 100 2.25 1.76 -0.59
CA GLY A 100 3.56 1.81 0.05
C GLY A 100 3.89 0.54 0.84
N ASP A 101 2.87 -0.27 1.15
CA ASP A 101 3.06 -1.52 1.87
C ASP A 101 3.76 -2.56 1.01
N TYR A 102 4.73 -3.22 1.62
CA TYR A 102 5.37 -4.42 1.11
C TYR A 102 5.23 -5.55 2.10
N PHE A 103 4.90 -6.73 1.63
CA PHE A 103 4.95 -7.96 2.43
C PHE A 103 5.43 -9.14 1.59
N ASP A 104 6.11 -10.07 2.25
CA ASP A 104 6.59 -11.29 1.62
C ASP A 104 6.64 -12.45 2.62
N VAL A 105 6.51 -13.67 2.08
CA VAL A 105 6.61 -14.93 2.81
C VAL A 105 7.49 -15.86 1.99
N ILE A 106 8.72 -16.01 2.42
CA ILE A 106 9.77 -16.68 1.65
C ILE A 106 10.14 -17.98 2.35
N ALA A 107 9.86 -19.10 1.70
CA ALA A 107 10.31 -20.40 2.16
C ALA A 107 11.85 -20.49 2.05
N LEU A 108 12.49 -20.95 3.11
CA LEU A 108 13.93 -21.14 3.18
C LEU A 108 14.23 -22.62 3.43
N PRO A 109 15.47 -23.05 3.15
CA PRO A 109 15.88 -24.42 3.45
C PRO A 109 15.69 -24.77 4.95
N ASN A 110 15.61 -26.08 5.24
CA ASN A 110 15.53 -26.65 6.58
C ASN A 110 14.26 -26.23 7.36
N GLY A 111 13.09 -26.19 6.70
CA GLY A 111 11.81 -25.91 7.35
C GLY A 111 11.75 -24.55 8.02
N ARG A 112 12.32 -23.54 7.40
CA ARG A 112 12.28 -22.14 7.86
C ARG A 112 11.53 -21.26 6.89
N THR A 113 10.92 -20.20 7.40
CA THR A 113 10.22 -19.19 6.59
C THR A 113 10.61 -17.80 7.07
N LEU A 114 10.99 -16.94 6.13
CA LEU A 114 11.16 -15.51 6.35
C LEU A 114 9.87 -14.79 6.06
N PHE A 115 9.35 -14.07 7.04
CA PHE A 115 8.29 -13.08 6.91
C PHE A 115 8.92 -11.69 6.82
N ALA A 116 8.49 -10.89 5.88
CA ALA A 116 8.85 -9.50 5.76
C ALA A 116 7.57 -8.67 5.61
N LEU A 117 7.44 -7.62 6.40
CA LEU A 117 6.41 -6.60 6.26
C LEU A 117 7.09 -5.25 6.39
N ALA A 118 6.78 -4.32 5.49
CA ALA A 118 7.26 -2.95 5.57
C ALA A 118 6.18 -1.98 5.08
N ASP A 119 6.18 -0.79 5.68
CA ASP A 119 5.38 0.34 5.25
C ASP A 119 6.30 1.52 4.96
N VAL A 120 6.14 2.09 3.77
CA VAL A 120 6.98 3.15 3.23
C VAL A 120 6.34 4.51 3.44
N SER A 121 7.08 5.45 4.01
CA SER A 121 6.63 6.81 4.23
C SER A 121 6.12 7.50 2.95
N GLY A 122 4.89 8.05 3.03
CA GLY A 122 4.19 8.70 1.92
C GLY A 122 3.25 7.75 1.18
N LYS A 123 2.63 8.21 0.10
CA LYS A 123 1.54 7.50 -0.57
C LYS A 123 1.70 7.51 -2.09
N GLY A 124 1.06 6.53 -2.74
CA GLY A 124 0.99 6.43 -4.20
C GLY A 124 2.30 5.97 -4.85
N MET A 125 2.54 6.39 -6.09
CA MET A 125 3.62 5.90 -6.93
C MET A 125 5.03 5.97 -6.31
N PRO A 126 5.46 7.08 -5.65
CA PRO A 126 6.77 7.14 -5.03
C PRO A 126 6.97 6.11 -3.91
N ALA A 127 5.95 5.90 -3.07
CA ALA A 127 5.99 4.88 -2.02
C ALA A 127 6.01 3.46 -2.62
N ALA A 128 5.20 3.20 -3.64
CA ALA A 128 5.16 1.91 -4.34
C ALA A 128 6.50 1.53 -5.00
N LEU A 129 7.22 2.51 -5.57
CA LEU A 129 8.55 2.27 -6.14
C LEU A 129 9.57 1.92 -5.05
N LEU A 130 9.49 2.57 -3.90
CA LEU A 130 10.38 2.26 -2.78
C LEU A 130 10.05 0.90 -2.15
N ALA A 131 8.77 0.55 -2.03
CA ALA A 131 8.32 -0.78 -1.61
C ALA A 131 8.86 -1.88 -2.54
N ALA A 132 8.80 -1.67 -3.87
CA ALA A 132 9.38 -2.58 -4.84
C ALA A 132 10.91 -2.70 -4.71
N ASN A 133 11.60 -1.61 -4.38
CA ASN A 133 13.04 -1.62 -4.13
C ASN A 133 13.36 -2.44 -2.86
N ILE A 134 12.63 -2.24 -1.76
CA ILE A 134 12.78 -3.03 -0.53
C ILE A 134 12.54 -4.52 -0.81
N GLN A 135 11.49 -4.85 -1.56
CA GLN A 135 11.20 -6.23 -1.97
C GLN A 135 12.38 -6.87 -2.74
N ALA A 136 12.94 -6.17 -3.71
CA ALA A 136 14.09 -6.67 -4.47
C ALA A 136 15.30 -6.94 -3.56
N LEU A 137 15.57 -6.05 -2.60
CA LEU A 137 16.64 -6.21 -1.62
C LEU A 137 16.39 -7.42 -0.69
N VAL A 138 15.20 -7.56 -0.13
CA VAL A 138 14.85 -8.71 0.73
C VAL A 138 15.00 -10.02 -0.04
N ARG A 139 14.46 -10.11 -1.26
CA ARG A 139 14.55 -11.33 -2.06
C ARG A 139 15.98 -11.64 -2.51
N SER A 140 16.78 -10.64 -2.83
CA SER A 140 18.21 -10.86 -3.18
C SER A 140 19.03 -11.40 -2.00
N MET A 141 18.63 -11.07 -0.78
CA MET A 141 19.27 -11.50 0.45
C MET A 141 18.64 -12.75 1.08
N SER A 142 17.59 -13.32 0.50
CA SER A 142 16.88 -14.47 1.08
C SER A 142 17.79 -15.67 1.36
N ASN A 143 18.84 -15.87 0.57
CA ASN A 143 19.81 -16.93 0.79
C ASN A 143 20.70 -16.73 2.04
N VAL A 144 20.83 -15.50 2.52
CA VAL A 144 21.57 -15.13 3.75
C VAL A 144 20.64 -14.64 4.87
N ALA A 145 19.32 -14.79 4.68
CA ALA A 145 18.29 -14.33 5.63
C ALA A 145 18.31 -15.04 7.00
N SER A 146 19.21 -16.00 7.22
CA SER A 146 19.50 -16.52 8.56
C SER A 146 20.10 -15.45 9.49
N ASP A 147 20.64 -14.36 8.95
CA ASP A 147 21.11 -13.19 9.68
C ASP A 147 20.21 -11.99 9.40
N LEU A 148 19.12 -11.86 10.18
CA LEU A 148 18.16 -10.76 10.06
C LEU A 148 18.80 -9.39 10.33
N LEU A 149 19.84 -9.32 11.15
CA LEU A 149 20.57 -8.07 11.40
C LEU A 149 21.27 -7.57 10.13
N SER A 150 21.94 -8.47 9.42
CA SER A 150 22.55 -8.14 8.12
C SER A 150 21.51 -7.66 7.10
N VAL A 151 20.33 -8.29 7.05
CA VAL A 151 19.23 -7.86 6.19
C VAL A 151 18.78 -6.43 6.54
N ALA A 152 18.48 -6.17 7.82
CA ALA A 152 18.04 -4.87 8.29
C ALA A 152 19.09 -3.77 8.03
N HIS A 153 20.36 -4.03 8.36
CA HIS A 153 21.47 -3.09 8.14
C HIS A 153 21.69 -2.80 6.65
N HIS A 154 21.63 -3.83 5.80
CA HIS A 154 21.83 -3.65 4.36
C HIS A 154 20.75 -2.76 3.75
N ILE A 155 19.48 -3.05 4.07
CA ILE A 155 18.35 -2.25 3.57
C ILE A 155 18.41 -0.83 4.14
N ASN A 156 18.68 -0.66 5.44
CA ASN A 156 18.84 0.64 6.05
C ASN A 156 19.91 1.49 5.34
N ASN A 157 21.10 0.92 5.14
CA ASN A 157 22.21 1.60 4.49
C ASN A 157 21.86 1.96 3.03
N HIS A 158 21.18 1.05 2.33
CA HIS A 158 20.73 1.31 0.96
C HIS A 158 19.76 2.50 0.90
N LEU A 159 18.74 2.52 1.77
CA LEU A 159 17.79 3.61 1.83
C LEU A 159 18.48 4.93 2.17
N CYS A 160 19.33 4.96 3.19
CA CYS A 160 20.08 6.17 3.56
C CYS A 160 20.99 6.70 2.44
N CYS A 161 21.47 5.83 1.54
CA CYS A 161 22.38 6.23 0.46
C CYS A 161 21.66 6.66 -0.81
N TYR A 162 20.52 6.05 -1.12
CA TYR A 162 19.92 6.12 -2.46
C TYR A 162 18.49 6.65 -2.48
N THR A 163 17.94 7.04 -1.32
CA THR A 163 16.63 7.65 -1.25
C THR A 163 16.70 9.06 -0.66
N PRO A 164 15.76 9.96 -0.99
CA PRO A 164 15.68 11.28 -0.35
C PRO A 164 15.57 11.16 1.18
N PRO A 165 16.18 12.08 1.96
CA PRO A 165 16.22 12.00 3.42
C PRO A 165 14.86 11.97 4.11
N GLU A 166 13.82 12.49 3.47
CA GLU A 166 12.44 12.47 3.95
C GLU A 166 11.72 11.13 3.72
N ARG A 167 12.39 10.17 3.07
CA ARG A 167 11.85 8.85 2.76
C ARG A 167 12.48 7.79 3.65
N PHE A 168 11.64 7.10 4.38
CA PHE A 168 12.00 6.02 5.27
C PHE A 168 10.95 4.90 5.19
N ALA A 169 11.21 3.78 5.81
CA ALA A 169 10.24 2.71 5.93
C ALA A 169 10.27 2.11 7.33
N THR A 170 9.11 1.84 7.90
CA THR A 170 8.99 0.91 9.01
C THR A 170 9.05 -0.51 8.47
N ALA A 171 9.62 -1.44 9.20
CA ALA A 171 9.69 -2.83 8.75
C ALA A 171 9.79 -3.82 9.91
N VAL A 172 9.28 -5.02 9.69
CA VAL A 172 9.56 -6.20 10.51
C VAL A 172 10.03 -7.34 9.62
N PHE A 173 11.14 -7.95 10.02
CA PHE A 173 11.67 -9.16 9.43
C PHE A 173 11.64 -10.24 10.51
N ALA A 174 11.03 -11.39 10.21
CA ALA A 174 10.90 -12.47 11.18
C ALA A 174 11.19 -13.83 10.52
N LEU A 175 12.06 -14.60 11.16
CA LEU A 175 12.48 -15.93 10.73
C LEU A 175 11.84 -16.97 11.63
N LEU A 176 10.94 -17.77 11.07
CA LEU A 176 10.27 -18.88 11.75
C LEU A 176 10.99 -20.19 11.49
N CYS A 177 11.25 -20.95 12.56
CA CYS A 177 11.59 -22.36 12.49
C CYS A 177 10.31 -23.20 12.68
N HIS A 178 9.90 -23.95 11.67
CA HIS A 178 8.61 -24.67 11.70
C HIS A 178 8.56 -25.73 12.82
N GLU A 179 9.64 -26.46 13.01
CA GLU A 179 9.72 -27.57 13.97
C GLU A 179 9.51 -27.07 15.40
N THR A 180 10.30 -26.07 15.81
CA THR A 180 10.29 -25.60 17.19
C THR A 180 9.21 -24.55 17.47
N GLY A 181 8.78 -23.80 16.44
CA GLY A 181 7.95 -22.62 16.59
C GLY A 181 8.72 -21.39 17.03
N GLU A 182 10.05 -21.47 17.04
CA GLU A 182 10.91 -20.35 17.35
C GLU A 182 10.82 -19.31 16.25
N LEU A 183 10.50 -18.07 16.63
CA LEU A 183 10.46 -16.91 15.76
C LEU A 183 11.50 -15.92 16.24
N THR A 184 12.56 -15.75 15.47
CA THR A 184 13.53 -14.65 15.66
C THR A 184 13.10 -13.47 14.80
N TYR A 185 13.12 -12.24 15.35
CA TYR A 185 12.66 -11.07 14.62
C TYR A 185 13.52 -9.84 14.85
N VAL A 186 13.50 -8.94 13.87
CA VAL A 186 13.95 -7.54 13.93
C VAL A 186 12.74 -6.67 13.59
N ASN A 187 12.36 -5.78 14.49
CA ASN A 187 11.32 -4.80 14.27
C ASN A 187 11.94 -3.40 14.18
N ALA A 188 12.02 -2.87 12.98
CA ALA A 188 12.56 -1.55 12.65
C ALA A 188 11.44 -0.49 12.64
N GLY A 189 10.83 -0.26 13.79
CA GLY A 189 9.80 0.78 13.97
C GLY A 189 8.42 0.45 13.38
N GLN A 190 8.16 -0.80 13.01
CA GLN A 190 6.83 -1.24 12.56
C GLN A 190 5.89 -1.42 13.75
N ASN A 191 4.56 -1.31 13.51
CA ASN A 191 3.54 -1.68 14.47
C ASN A 191 3.88 -3.04 15.07
N PRO A 192 3.91 -3.16 16.42
CA PRO A 192 4.33 -4.40 17.05
C PRO A 192 3.44 -5.58 16.64
N PRO A 193 3.99 -6.64 16.01
CA PRO A 193 3.21 -7.83 15.74
C PRO A 193 2.62 -8.40 17.03
N ILE A 194 1.43 -8.99 16.94
CA ILE A 194 0.66 -9.45 18.09
C ILE A 194 0.67 -10.98 18.13
N LEU A 195 1.27 -11.54 19.17
CA LEU A 195 1.23 -12.98 19.46
C LEU A 195 0.16 -13.27 20.51
N CYS A 196 -0.89 -13.99 20.11
CA CYS A 196 -1.95 -14.46 20.98
C CYS A 196 -1.83 -15.96 21.23
N SER A 197 -1.78 -16.36 22.50
CA SER A 197 -1.75 -17.78 22.89
C SER A 197 -2.33 -17.97 24.29
N SER A 198 -3.20 -18.96 24.44
CA SER A 198 -3.79 -19.36 25.74
C SER A 198 -4.36 -18.17 26.53
N GLY A 199 -5.03 -17.25 25.84
CA GLY A 199 -5.63 -16.04 26.44
C GLY A 199 -4.63 -14.95 26.84
N ARG A 200 -3.35 -15.10 26.48
CA ARG A 200 -2.32 -14.07 26.67
C ARG A 200 -1.98 -13.41 25.34
N THR A 201 -1.79 -12.10 25.39
CA THR A 201 -1.33 -11.29 24.27
C THR A 201 0.06 -10.76 24.56
N THR A 202 0.96 -10.88 23.58
CA THR A 202 2.33 -10.37 23.64
C THR A 202 2.60 -9.54 22.40
N PHE A 203 3.07 -8.31 22.59
CA PHE A 203 3.49 -7.43 21.51
C PHE A 203 4.98 -7.63 21.21
N LEU A 204 5.32 -7.83 19.95
CA LEU A 204 6.69 -7.94 19.49
C LEU A 204 7.27 -6.54 19.26
N GLU A 205 7.69 -5.92 20.37
CA GLU A 205 8.15 -4.54 20.43
C GLU A 205 9.26 -4.22 19.43
N SER A 206 9.37 -2.94 19.08
CA SER A 206 10.45 -2.44 18.23
C SER A 206 11.83 -2.78 18.80
N THR A 207 12.75 -3.14 17.90
CA THR A 207 14.15 -3.50 18.23
C THR A 207 15.13 -2.56 17.53
N GLY A 208 14.64 -1.54 16.87
CA GLY A 208 15.39 -0.49 16.19
C GLY A 208 14.46 0.61 15.67
N ILE A 209 15.05 1.65 15.12
CA ILE A 209 14.33 2.75 14.48
C ILE A 209 13.94 2.39 13.03
N PRO A 210 13.00 3.12 12.38
CA PRO A 210 12.67 2.92 10.97
C PRO A 210 13.90 2.95 10.06
N LEU A 211 13.85 2.14 9.00
CA LEU A 211 14.89 2.02 7.99
C LEU A 211 15.03 3.30 7.17
N GLY A 212 16.25 3.72 6.90
CA GLY A 212 16.53 4.90 6.07
C GLY A 212 16.59 6.23 6.82
N LEU A 213 16.31 6.26 8.14
CA LEU A 213 16.40 7.48 8.94
C LEU A 213 17.84 7.82 9.36
N VAL A 214 18.59 6.83 9.85
CA VAL A 214 19.93 7.01 10.36
C VAL A 214 20.85 5.90 9.86
N ARG A 215 21.96 6.30 9.22
CA ARG A 215 22.87 5.38 8.53
C ARG A 215 23.52 4.35 9.45
N GLU A 216 24.01 4.80 10.61
CA GLU A 216 24.74 3.95 11.57
C GLU A 216 23.84 3.55 12.74
N THR A 217 22.60 3.18 12.45
CA THR A 217 21.70 2.69 13.49
C THR A 217 22.00 1.24 13.86
N GLN A 218 21.70 0.88 15.10
CA GLN A 218 21.82 -0.49 15.56
C GLN A 218 20.45 -1.12 15.67
N PHE A 219 20.32 -2.31 15.10
CA PHE A 219 19.15 -3.17 15.25
C PHE A 219 19.48 -4.30 16.23
N GLN A 220 18.46 -4.85 16.87
CA GLN A 220 18.58 -6.00 17.75
C GLN A 220 17.66 -7.12 17.26
N CYS A 221 18.08 -8.37 17.41
CA CYS A 221 17.20 -9.52 17.27
C CYS A 221 16.58 -9.86 18.61
N ARG A 222 15.29 -10.24 18.57
CA ARG A 222 14.62 -10.91 19.70
C ARG A 222 14.00 -12.20 19.23
N THR A 223 13.83 -13.13 20.16
CA THR A 223 13.27 -14.45 19.88
C THR A 223 12.07 -14.69 20.78
N VAL A 224 10.99 -15.24 20.19
CA VAL A 224 9.80 -15.71 20.89
C VAL A 224 9.44 -17.11 20.38
N ILE A 225 8.66 -17.85 21.13
CA ILE A 225 8.13 -19.14 20.69
C ILE A 225 6.64 -18.96 20.40
N ILE A 226 6.20 -19.35 19.21
CA ILE A 226 4.80 -19.51 18.89
C ILE A 226 4.39 -20.91 19.39
N PRO A 227 3.61 -21.04 20.46
CA PRO A 227 3.21 -22.35 20.96
C PRO A 227 2.16 -22.98 20.06
N PRO A 228 1.94 -24.30 20.12
CA PRO A 228 0.84 -24.96 19.44
C PRO A 228 -0.52 -24.26 19.72
N GLY A 229 -1.31 -23.98 18.69
CA GLY A 229 -2.52 -23.18 18.77
C GLY A 229 -2.32 -21.67 18.86
N GLY A 230 -1.07 -21.21 18.98
CA GLY A 230 -0.73 -19.76 18.99
C GLY A 230 -1.00 -19.11 17.64
N LYS A 231 -1.43 -17.83 17.68
CA LYS A 231 -1.70 -17.01 16.50
C LYS A 231 -0.79 -15.78 16.54
N LEU A 232 -0.13 -15.47 15.44
CA LEU A 232 0.73 -14.30 15.27
C LEU A 232 0.18 -13.44 14.15
N LEU A 233 -0.06 -12.17 14.45
CA LEU A 233 -0.50 -11.16 13.50
C LEU A 233 0.60 -10.17 13.21
N PHE A 234 0.95 -10.01 11.94
CA PHE A 234 1.68 -8.87 11.41
C PHE A 234 0.70 -7.94 10.73
N PHE A 235 0.85 -6.64 10.89
CA PHE A 235 -0.06 -5.65 10.29
C PHE A 235 0.62 -4.30 10.10
N THR A 236 0.11 -3.49 9.19
CA THR A 236 0.48 -2.08 8.99
C THR A 236 -0.51 -1.17 9.72
N ASP A 237 -0.12 0.09 9.97
CA ASP A 237 -0.93 1.07 10.70
C ASP A 237 -2.30 1.32 10.07
N GLY A 238 -2.44 1.13 8.74
CA GLY A 238 -3.73 1.19 8.07
C GLY A 238 -4.79 0.24 8.64
N LEU A 239 -4.43 -0.83 9.35
CA LEU A 239 -5.38 -1.65 10.09
C LEU A 239 -5.94 -0.88 11.28
N THR A 240 -5.08 -0.34 12.13
CA THR A 240 -5.49 0.41 13.35
C THR A 240 -6.21 1.70 13.01
N ASP A 241 -5.71 2.42 12.02
CA ASP A 241 -6.33 3.64 11.49
C ASP A 241 -7.70 3.33 10.89
N GLY A 242 -7.80 2.26 10.09
CA GLY A 242 -9.05 1.84 9.47
C GLY A 242 -10.11 1.34 10.45
N ILE A 243 -9.73 0.88 11.64
CA ILE A 243 -10.65 0.54 12.72
C ILE A 243 -11.17 1.81 13.40
N GLY A 244 -10.28 2.78 13.62
CA GLY A 244 -10.59 4.03 14.31
C GLY A 244 -11.07 3.85 15.75
N GLY A 245 -11.28 4.97 16.44
CA GLY A 245 -11.78 4.99 17.81
C GLY A 245 -10.69 4.79 18.86
N LEU A 246 -11.11 4.48 20.09
CA LEU A 246 -10.21 4.23 21.21
C LEU A 246 -9.74 2.76 21.20
N GLU A 247 -8.45 2.56 21.49
CA GLU A 247 -7.82 1.24 21.66
C GLU A 247 -8.04 0.25 20.51
N PRO A 248 -7.69 0.60 19.23
CA PRO A 248 -7.90 -0.28 18.09
C PRO A 248 -7.14 -1.61 18.24
N GLU A 249 -5.93 -1.60 18.83
CA GLU A 249 -5.15 -2.81 19.10
C GLU A 249 -5.88 -3.77 20.07
N GLY A 250 -6.56 -3.26 21.09
CA GLY A 250 -7.34 -4.07 22.02
C GLY A 250 -8.46 -4.83 21.31
N ARG A 251 -9.15 -4.16 20.39
CA ARG A 251 -10.20 -4.78 19.56
C ARG A 251 -9.63 -5.84 18.59
N VAL A 252 -8.45 -5.59 18.04
CA VAL A 252 -7.74 -6.56 17.21
C VAL A 252 -7.35 -7.78 18.05
N CYS A 253 -6.83 -7.58 19.27
CA CYS A 253 -6.49 -8.69 20.18
C CYS A 253 -7.70 -9.56 20.52
N GLU A 254 -8.86 -8.95 20.80
CA GLU A 254 -10.11 -9.66 21.02
C GLU A 254 -10.53 -10.48 19.80
N ALA A 255 -10.43 -9.90 18.59
CA ALA A 255 -10.79 -10.56 17.34
C ALA A 255 -9.88 -11.77 17.04
N ILE A 256 -8.58 -11.68 17.36
CA ILE A 256 -7.63 -12.79 17.21
C ILE A 256 -7.90 -13.88 18.25
N GLY A 257 -8.20 -13.48 19.48
CA GLY A 257 -8.40 -14.39 20.64
C GLY A 257 -9.62 -15.30 20.50
N ASN A 258 -10.61 -14.88 19.75
CA ASN A 258 -11.79 -15.70 19.48
C ASN A 258 -11.42 -16.94 18.66
N ASP A 259 -11.80 -18.12 19.17
CA ASP A 259 -11.47 -19.44 18.58
C ASP A 259 -12.24 -19.77 17.29
N SER A 260 -12.83 -18.75 16.65
CA SER A 260 -13.54 -18.94 15.39
C SER A 260 -12.55 -19.26 14.26
N ALA A 261 -12.94 -20.20 13.41
CA ALA A 261 -12.20 -20.55 12.17
C ALA A 261 -12.05 -19.39 11.18
N THR A 262 -12.39 -18.17 11.59
CA THR A 262 -12.50 -16.95 10.78
C THR A 262 -11.89 -15.74 11.47
N ALA A 263 -10.73 -15.89 12.12
CA ALA A 263 -10.08 -14.76 12.80
C ALA A 263 -9.80 -13.59 11.83
N MET A 264 -9.35 -13.87 10.61
CA MET A 264 -9.17 -12.84 9.57
C MET A 264 -10.47 -12.12 9.23
N SER A 265 -11.58 -12.84 9.09
CA SER A 265 -12.90 -12.23 8.83
C SER A 265 -13.35 -11.35 10.01
N SER A 266 -13.08 -11.78 11.25
CA SER A 266 -13.38 -10.99 12.44
C SER A 266 -12.58 -9.69 12.46
N ILE A 267 -11.26 -9.75 12.18
CA ILE A 267 -10.39 -8.56 12.11
C ILE A 267 -10.86 -7.62 11.00
N THR A 268 -11.09 -8.15 9.79
CA THR A 268 -11.49 -7.30 8.66
C THR A 268 -12.88 -6.69 8.81
N SER A 269 -13.78 -7.32 9.58
CA SER A 269 -15.11 -6.76 9.92
C SER A 269 -15.04 -5.52 10.83
N LEU A 270 -13.92 -5.30 11.54
CA LEU A 270 -13.70 -4.11 12.35
C LEU A 270 -13.40 -2.87 11.51
N LEU A 271 -12.97 -3.05 10.24
CA LEU A 271 -12.60 -1.95 9.35
C LEU A 271 -13.83 -1.10 9.00
N ASN A 272 -13.69 0.20 9.19
CA ASN A 272 -14.71 1.17 8.81
C ASN A 272 -14.25 1.93 7.55
N PRO A 273 -14.97 1.84 6.43
CA PRO A 273 -14.59 2.52 5.18
C PRO A 273 -14.41 4.04 5.32
N LYS A 274 -14.98 4.67 6.36
CA LYS A 274 -14.85 6.11 6.61
C LYS A 274 -13.47 6.51 7.12
N PHE A 275 -12.75 5.59 7.76
CA PHE A 275 -11.43 5.83 8.36
C PHE A 275 -10.28 5.23 7.53
N ASN A 276 -10.59 4.64 6.37
CA ASN A 276 -9.58 4.04 5.52
C ASN A 276 -8.77 5.13 4.80
N GLU A 277 -7.69 5.58 5.43
CA GLU A 277 -6.81 6.63 4.92
C GLU A 277 -5.44 6.11 4.47
N ASP A 278 -5.14 4.82 4.70
CA ASP A 278 -3.87 4.19 4.30
C ASP A 278 -4.03 2.80 3.70
N ASP A 279 -2.92 2.24 3.20
CA ASP A 279 -2.83 0.87 2.73
C ASP A 279 -3.02 -0.08 3.93
N ILE A 280 -3.71 -1.19 3.74
CA ILE A 280 -3.96 -2.16 4.81
C ILE A 280 -3.32 -3.48 4.43
N THR A 281 -2.36 -3.93 5.23
CA THR A 281 -1.74 -5.25 5.11
C THR A 281 -1.87 -6.03 6.40
N ILE A 282 -2.30 -7.28 6.30
CA ILE A 282 -2.48 -8.20 7.43
C ILE A 282 -1.95 -9.58 7.05
N LEU A 283 -1.06 -10.13 7.86
CA LEU A 283 -0.62 -11.52 7.78
C LEU A 283 -0.97 -12.20 9.11
N LEU A 284 -1.84 -13.18 9.09
CA LEU A 284 -2.25 -13.96 10.26
C LEU A 284 -1.71 -15.38 10.14
N LEU A 285 -0.76 -15.71 10.98
CA LEU A 285 -0.14 -17.03 11.10
C LEU A 285 -0.70 -17.77 12.31
N LYS A 286 -1.12 -19.01 12.14
CA LYS A 286 -1.60 -19.89 13.22
C LYS A 286 -0.76 -21.16 13.24
N ARG A 287 -0.18 -21.50 14.37
CA ARG A 287 0.46 -22.81 14.58
C ARG A 287 -0.60 -23.86 14.89
N LEU A 288 -0.62 -24.94 14.13
CA LEU A 288 -1.60 -26.03 14.32
C LEU A 288 -1.29 -26.83 15.60
N SER A 289 -2.36 -27.25 16.31
CA SER A 289 -2.25 -28.13 17.47
C SER A 289 -2.21 -29.57 16.97
N GLY A 290 -1.09 -30.24 17.03
CA GLY A 290 -1.00 -31.67 16.67
C GLY A 290 0.04 -32.04 15.61
N PHE A 291 0.83 -31.10 15.14
CA PHE A 291 2.08 -31.40 14.41
C PHE A 291 3.21 -31.54 15.42
N ILE A 292 3.63 -32.76 15.67
CA ILE A 292 4.88 -33.14 16.35
C ILE A 292 5.80 -33.73 15.27
#